data_5a044a8176a3a83c15f0ac1a20951665
#
_entry.id   5a044a8176a3a83c15f0ac1a20951665
#
_cell.length_a   1.000
_cell.length_b   1.000
_cell.length_c   1.000
_cell.angle_alpha   90.00
_cell.angle_beta   90.00
_cell.angle_gamma   90.00
#
_symmetry.space_group_name_H-M   'P 1'
#
loop_
_entity.id
_entity.type
_entity.pdbx_description
1 polymer ?
#
loop_
_entity_poly.entity_id
_entity_poly.type
_entity_poly.pdbx_seq_one_letter_code
_entity_poly.pdbx_strand_id
1 'polypeptide(L)'
;MGLAVSCPRCGGAVRPPGLAHSGWLCDRDGQVPPLYTAAHVNHEVFAATTERAAVSGMPLWCMWPLPTGWTVTGVGWAGDERTGVVATVLACSGPTPFSDGPADVVLVSEDPGVGLGARYAGIPGPDPGPELTHPPADHGSHAKVKVAGHPTPLWAVGAPDDRSAYVGEARGRWLYAVTWPAQAGYLLTEDVVLHDLADWLPAELVYGALSPRLVGAR
;
A
#
# COMPACT_ATOMS: atom_id res chain seq x y z
N MET A 1 -20.45 8.73 1.92
CA MET A 1 -19.22 8.04 1.49
C MET A 1 -19.09 6.76 2.31
N GLY A 2 -19.19 5.58 1.69
CA GLY A 2 -19.05 4.30 2.40
C GLY A 2 -17.57 3.96 2.57
N LEU A 3 -17.06 3.99 3.80
CA LEU A 3 -15.74 3.47 4.15
C LEU A 3 -15.91 2.13 4.84
N ALA A 4 -15.21 1.10 4.37
CA ALA A 4 -15.07 -0.14 5.10
C ALA A 4 -13.94 0.02 6.12
N VAL A 5 -14.13 -0.52 7.34
CA VAL A 5 -13.15 -0.45 8.44
C VAL A 5 -12.70 -1.85 8.79
N SER A 6 -11.39 -2.08 8.82
CA SER A 6 -10.81 -3.39 9.10
C SER A 6 -9.45 -3.29 9.81
N CYS A 7 -8.94 -4.43 10.26
CA CYS A 7 -7.59 -4.54 10.79
C CYS A 7 -6.56 -4.46 9.66
N PRO A 8 -5.52 -3.61 9.75
CA PRO A 8 -4.47 -3.54 8.73
C PRO A 8 -3.66 -4.84 8.62
N ARG A 9 -3.49 -5.59 9.73
CA ARG A 9 -2.67 -6.80 9.76
C ARG A 9 -3.36 -8.03 9.23
N CYS A 10 -4.65 -8.24 9.56
CA CYS A 10 -5.35 -9.47 9.17
C CYS A 10 -6.59 -9.25 8.30
N GLY A 11 -7.02 -8.00 8.11
CA GLY A 11 -8.24 -7.68 7.36
C GLY A 11 -9.55 -7.95 8.11
N GLY A 12 -9.49 -8.50 9.32
CA GLY A 12 -10.65 -8.79 10.14
C GLY A 12 -11.32 -7.55 10.72
N ALA A 13 -12.47 -7.74 11.36
CA ALA A 13 -13.20 -6.66 12.00
C ALA A 13 -12.38 -6.04 13.16
N VAL A 14 -12.59 -4.75 13.38
CA VAL A 14 -12.03 -4.01 14.51
C VAL A 14 -13.13 -3.35 15.32
N ARG A 15 -12.93 -3.24 16.62
CA ARG A 15 -13.84 -2.57 17.54
C ARG A 15 -13.30 -1.18 17.89
N PRO A 16 -14.15 -0.15 17.84
CA PRO A 16 -13.72 1.21 18.17
C PRO A 16 -13.40 1.36 19.67
N PRO A 17 -12.68 2.42 20.05
CA PRO A 17 -12.45 2.77 21.45
C PRO A 17 -13.75 2.81 22.26
N GLY A 18 -13.70 2.39 23.52
CA GLY A 18 -14.84 2.34 24.43
C GLY A 18 -14.43 2.47 25.87
N LEU A 19 -15.34 2.18 26.80
CA LEU A 19 -15.08 2.30 28.25
C LEU A 19 -13.95 1.40 28.75
N ALA A 20 -13.75 0.24 28.11
CA ALA A 20 -12.78 -0.76 28.56
C ALA A 20 -11.39 -0.60 27.91
N HIS A 21 -11.27 0.14 26.81
CA HIS A 21 -10.01 0.31 26.09
C HIS A 21 -10.00 1.63 25.29
N SER A 22 -8.86 2.28 25.23
CA SER A 22 -8.70 3.60 24.62
C SER A 22 -8.31 3.56 23.13
N GLY A 23 -8.05 2.39 22.54
CA GLY A 23 -7.65 2.21 21.16
C GLY A 23 -8.56 1.26 20.40
N TRP A 24 -8.38 1.19 19.10
CA TRP A 24 -9.04 0.21 18.26
C TRP A 24 -8.48 -1.19 18.51
N LEU A 25 -9.34 -2.19 18.61
CA LEU A 25 -8.98 -3.57 18.92
C LEU A 25 -9.41 -4.53 17.82
N CYS A 26 -8.45 -5.34 17.38
CA CYS A 26 -8.66 -6.56 16.61
C CYS A 26 -8.61 -7.76 17.55
N ASP A 27 -9.54 -8.70 17.45
CA ASP A 27 -9.54 -9.89 18.31
C ASP A 27 -8.32 -10.78 18.11
N ARG A 28 -7.69 -10.72 16.92
CA ARG A 28 -6.51 -11.51 16.56
C ARG A 28 -5.19 -10.78 16.83
N ASP A 29 -5.12 -9.49 16.51
CA ASP A 29 -3.88 -8.73 16.48
C ASP A 29 -3.74 -7.72 17.63
N GLY A 30 -4.72 -7.66 18.55
CA GLY A 30 -4.73 -6.74 19.66
C GLY A 30 -5.00 -5.30 19.23
N GLN A 31 -4.31 -4.35 19.84
CA GLN A 31 -4.47 -2.94 19.52
C GLN A 31 -3.82 -2.64 18.14
N VAL A 32 -4.60 -2.05 17.26
CA VAL A 32 -4.18 -1.70 15.89
C VAL A 32 -4.79 -0.36 15.46
N PRO A 33 -4.14 0.40 14.56
CA PRO A 33 -4.81 1.49 13.88
C PRO A 33 -5.90 0.93 12.95
N PRO A 34 -7.10 1.52 12.86
CA PRO A 34 -8.12 1.05 11.93
C PRO A 34 -7.71 1.38 10.49
N LEU A 35 -7.88 0.41 9.59
CA LEU A 35 -7.73 0.61 8.15
C LEU A 35 -9.08 0.98 7.54
N TYR A 36 -9.13 2.12 6.90
CA TYR A 36 -10.27 2.60 6.13
C TYR A 36 -10.00 2.41 4.64
N THR A 37 -10.86 1.68 3.96
CA THR A 37 -10.81 1.50 2.50
C THR A 37 -12.07 2.04 1.86
N ALA A 38 -11.93 2.71 0.73
CA ALA A 38 -13.05 3.28 0.00
C ALA A 38 -13.86 2.17 -0.70
N ALA A 39 -15.18 2.27 -0.64
CA ALA A 39 -16.10 1.36 -1.32
C ALA A 39 -16.21 1.62 -2.84
N HIS A 40 -15.66 2.70 -3.33
CA HIS A 40 -15.52 3.06 -4.74
C HIS A 40 -14.39 4.08 -4.89
N VAL A 41 -13.85 4.21 -6.10
CA VAL A 41 -12.80 5.18 -6.40
C VAL A 41 -13.32 6.24 -7.37
N ASN A 42 -13.07 7.50 -7.04
CA ASN A 42 -13.31 8.65 -7.88
C ASN A 42 -12.44 9.82 -7.39
N HIS A 43 -12.45 10.92 -8.10
CA HIS A 43 -11.63 12.09 -7.76
C HIS A 43 -11.91 12.62 -6.35
N GLU A 44 -13.17 12.68 -5.92
CA GLU A 44 -13.56 13.21 -4.60
C GLU A 44 -13.01 12.34 -3.45
N VAL A 45 -13.11 11.00 -3.58
CA VAL A 45 -12.54 10.05 -2.61
C VAL A 45 -11.03 10.19 -2.52
N PHE A 46 -10.38 10.34 -3.67
CA PHE A 46 -8.93 10.56 -3.73
C PHE A 46 -8.52 11.88 -3.11
N ALA A 47 -9.17 12.98 -3.47
CA ALA A 47 -8.87 14.30 -2.90
C ALA A 47 -9.00 14.30 -1.36
N ALA A 48 -10.06 13.70 -0.83
CA ALA A 48 -10.23 13.57 0.62
C ALA A 48 -9.15 12.70 1.29
N THR A 49 -8.71 11.64 0.61
CA THR A 49 -7.65 10.76 1.15
C THR A 49 -6.28 11.42 1.09
N THR A 50 -5.95 12.12 0.00
CA THR A 50 -4.68 12.84 -0.15
C THR A 50 -4.57 14.00 0.83
N GLU A 51 -5.65 14.77 1.06
CA GLU A 51 -5.69 15.83 2.06
C GLU A 51 -5.41 15.28 3.47
N ARG A 52 -6.05 14.17 3.84
CA ARG A 52 -5.83 13.53 5.14
C ARG A 52 -4.41 13.01 5.29
N ALA A 53 -3.85 12.39 4.26
CA ALA A 53 -2.47 11.90 4.23
C ALA A 53 -1.47 13.05 4.35
N ALA A 54 -1.69 14.16 3.63
CA ALA A 54 -0.85 15.34 3.66
C ALA A 54 -0.78 15.98 5.05
N VAL A 55 -1.91 16.09 5.78
CA VAL A 55 -1.95 16.61 7.16
C VAL A 55 -1.05 15.80 8.09
N SER A 56 -0.93 14.49 7.87
CA SER A 56 -0.08 13.60 8.68
C SER A 56 1.35 13.45 8.11
N GLY A 57 1.67 14.11 6.99
CA GLY A 57 2.94 13.91 6.28
C GLY A 57 3.16 12.47 5.82
N MET A 58 2.08 11.73 5.57
CA MET A 58 2.12 10.35 5.10
C MET A 58 2.02 10.32 3.57
N PRO A 59 3.02 9.77 2.86
CA PRO A 59 2.95 9.69 1.40
C PRO A 59 1.84 8.76 0.93
N LEU A 60 1.19 9.11 -0.18
CA LEU A 60 0.31 8.22 -0.95
C LEU A 60 0.94 7.95 -2.30
N TRP A 61 1.72 6.89 -2.40
CA TRP A 61 2.50 6.57 -3.59
C TRP A 61 1.63 6.06 -4.73
N CYS A 62 1.86 6.59 -5.93
CA CYS A 62 1.27 6.12 -7.18
C CYS A 62 2.35 6.03 -8.27
N MET A 63 2.29 5.01 -9.10
CA MET A 63 3.07 5.00 -10.35
C MET A 63 2.57 6.14 -11.23
N TRP A 64 3.46 7.06 -11.61
CA TRP A 64 3.08 8.18 -12.46
C TRP A 64 4.19 8.56 -13.46
N PRO A 65 3.85 8.69 -14.76
CA PRO A 65 2.53 8.43 -15.35
C PRO A 65 2.10 6.96 -15.23
N LEU A 66 0.78 6.73 -15.18
CA LEU A 66 0.26 5.36 -15.24
C LEU A 66 0.60 4.71 -16.58
N PRO A 67 1.01 3.43 -16.62
CA PRO A 67 1.18 2.72 -17.87
C PRO A 67 -0.10 2.71 -18.71
N THR A 68 0.04 2.56 -20.03
CA THR A 68 -1.12 2.55 -20.95
C THR A 68 -2.12 1.48 -20.56
N GLY A 69 -3.39 1.87 -20.42
CA GLY A 69 -4.49 0.98 -20.02
C GLY A 69 -4.59 0.71 -18.52
N TRP A 70 -3.71 1.30 -17.71
CA TRP A 70 -3.78 1.19 -16.25
C TRP A 70 -4.68 2.26 -15.65
N THR A 71 -5.35 1.89 -14.56
CA THR A 71 -6.24 2.77 -13.81
C THR A 71 -5.99 2.60 -12.32
N VAL A 72 -6.33 3.61 -11.54
CA VAL A 72 -6.36 3.49 -10.08
C VAL A 72 -7.64 2.78 -9.67
N THR A 73 -7.50 1.73 -8.90
CA THR A 73 -8.58 0.79 -8.55
C THR A 73 -8.82 0.62 -7.06
N GLY A 74 -8.13 1.40 -6.25
CA GLY A 74 -8.36 1.37 -4.81
C GLY A 74 -7.50 2.36 -4.05
N VAL A 75 -8.03 2.84 -2.93
CA VAL A 75 -7.31 3.68 -2.00
C VAL A 75 -7.80 3.45 -0.58
N GLY A 76 -6.90 3.60 0.37
CA GLY A 76 -7.21 3.52 1.79
C GLY A 76 -6.11 4.14 2.65
N TRP A 77 -6.40 4.25 3.93
CA TRP A 77 -5.46 4.76 4.92
C TRP A 77 -5.72 4.09 6.27
N ALA A 78 -4.68 3.93 7.07
CA ALA A 78 -4.79 3.45 8.45
C ALA A 78 -4.41 4.56 9.43
N GLY A 79 -5.15 4.63 10.54
CA GLY A 79 -4.95 5.64 11.57
C GLY A 79 -6.24 6.07 12.22
N ASP A 80 -6.17 6.98 13.18
CA ASP A 80 -7.32 7.58 13.84
C ASP A 80 -7.05 9.07 14.16
N GLU A 81 -8.00 9.75 14.81
CA GLU A 81 -7.87 11.17 15.15
C GLU A 81 -6.69 11.43 16.11
N ARG A 82 -6.26 10.43 16.86
CA ARG A 82 -5.21 10.54 17.86
C ARG A 82 -3.82 10.33 17.27
N THR A 83 -3.69 9.39 16.35
CA THR A 83 -2.42 9.02 15.71
C THR A 83 -2.17 9.75 14.40
N GLY A 84 -3.20 10.32 13.81
CA GLY A 84 -3.18 10.74 12.41
C GLY A 84 -3.14 9.53 11.47
N VAL A 85 -2.73 9.75 10.22
CA VAL A 85 -2.51 8.67 9.25
C VAL A 85 -1.14 8.07 9.47
N VAL A 86 -1.09 6.78 9.74
CA VAL A 86 0.14 5.99 9.98
C VAL A 86 0.43 5.00 8.85
N ALA A 87 -0.50 4.83 7.91
CA ALA A 87 -0.26 4.13 6.65
C ALA A 87 -1.23 4.58 5.57
N THR A 88 -0.80 4.45 4.33
CA THR A 88 -1.62 4.62 3.14
C THR A 88 -1.48 3.41 2.23
N VAL A 89 -2.51 3.14 1.44
CA VAL A 89 -2.49 2.10 0.41
C VAL A 89 -3.19 2.59 -0.84
N LEU A 90 -2.59 2.27 -1.99
CA LEU A 90 -3.14 2.55 -3.30
C LEU A 90 -3.02 1.29 -4.17
N ALA A 91 -4.08 0.96 -4.90
CA ALA A 91 -4.07 -0.09 -5.91
C ALA A 91 -4.22 0.50 -7.30
N CYS A 92 -3.41 0.00 -8.24
CA CYS A 92 -3.57 0.21 -9.66
C CYS A 92 -3.75 -1.14 -10.36
N SER A 93 -4.58 -1.18 -11.40
CA SER A 93 -4.79 -2.39 -12.17
C SER A 93 -4.76 -2.07 -13.67
N GLY A 94 -4.26 -3.01 -14.47
CA GLY A 94 -4.16 -2.84 -15.90
C GLY A 94 -3.70 -4.09 -16.63
N PRO A 95 -3.56 -4.02 -17.95
CA PRO A 95 -3.15 -5.16 -18.76
C PRO A 95 -1.72 -5.61 -18.44
N THR A 96 -1.46 -6.90 -18.57
CA THR A 96 -0.12 -7.49 -18.50
C THR A 96 0.08 -8.45 -19.66
N PRO A 97 1.30 -8.52 -20.25
CA PRO A 97 1.59 -9.47 -21.31
C PRO A 97 1.71 -10.93 -20.83
N PHE A 98 1.66 -11.18 -19.52
CA PHE A 98 1.94 -12.49 -18.91
C PHE A 98 0.71 -13.24 -18.41
N SER A 99 -0.47 -12.65 -18.53
CA SER A 99 -1.72 -13.34 -18.16
C SER A 99 -2.90 -12.80 -19.00
N ASP A 100 -3.94 -13.62 -19.14
CA ASP A 100 -5.18 -13.23 -19.82
C ASP A 100 -6.05 -12.25 -18.98
N GLY A 101 -5.69 -12.03 -17.74
CA GLY A 101 -6.36 -11.13 -16.81
C GLY A 101 -5.53 -9.87 -16.49
N PRO A 102 -6.13 -8.90 -15.82
CA PRO A 102 -5.42 -7.70 -15.38
C PRO A 102 -4.38 -8.05 -14.31
N ALA A 103 -3.27 -7.31 -14.31
CA ALA A 103 -2.38 -7.26 -13.18
C ALA A 103 -2.86 -6.21 -12.17
N ASP A 104 -2.55 -6.44 -10.89
CA ASP A 104 -2.72 -5.48 -9.81
C ASP A 104 -1.34 -5.11 -9.25
N VAL A 105 -1.14 -3.83 -8.97
CA VAL A 105 -0.02 -3.31 -8.17
C VAL A 105 -0.60 -2.62 -6.95
N VAL A 106 -0.19 -3.03 -5.77
CA VAL A 106 -0.56 -2.39 -4.50
C VAL A 106 0.69 -1.74 -3.91
N LEU A 107 0.63 -0.43 -3.72
CA LEU A 107 1.67 0.36 -3.07
C LEU A 107 1.21 0.71 -1.66
N VAL A 108 2.07 0.47 -0.67
CA VAL A 108 1.82 0.83 0.72
C VAL A 108 2.95 1.69 1.23
N SER A 109 2.61 2.79 1.90
CA SER A 109 3.52 3.52 2.77
C SER A 109 3.06 3.34 4.21
N GLU A 110 3.94 2.99 5.13
CA GLU A 110 3.56 2.79 6.53
C GLU A 110 4.67 3.09 7.52
N ASP A 111 4.27 3.53 8.70
CA ASP A 111 5.16 3.60 9.86
C ASP A 111 5.48 2.17 10.34
N PRO A 112 6.68 1.94 10.90
CA PRO A 112 7.03 0.64 11.48
C PRO A 112 5.97 0.15 12.48
N GLY A 113 5.67 -1.15 12.44
CA GLY A 113 4.73 -1.80 13.34
C GLY A 113 3.25 -1.75 12.92
N VAL A 114 2.88 -1.06 11.84
CA VAL A 114 1.48 -1.03 11.36
C VAL A 114 1.08 -2.39 10.78
N GLY A 115 1.87 -2.93 9.84
CA GLY A 115 1.69 -4.28 9.29
C GLY A 115 0.72 -4.38 8.12
N LEU A 116 0.38 -3.26 7.49
CA LEU A 116 -0.48 -3.24 6.30
C LEU A 116 0.27 -3.81 5.09
N GLY A 117 1.50 -3.36 4.87
CA GLY A 117 2.36 -3.85 3.79
C GLY A 117 2.71 -5.32 3.96
N ALA A 118 3.06 -5.74 5.17
CA ALA A 118 3.34 -7.14 5.50
C ALA A 118 2.14 -8.05 5.18
N ARG A 119 0.92 -7.60 5.48
CA ARG A 119 -0.31 -8.33 5.11
C ARG A 119 -0.45 -8.52 3.60
N TYR A 120 -0.25 -7.46 2.81
CA TYR A 120 -0.36 -7.57 1.35
C TYR A 120 0.76 -8.42 0.77
N ALA A 121 1.97 -8.28 1.28
CA ALA A 121 3.10 -9.11 0.92
C ALA A 121 2.92 -10.59 1.31
N GLY A 122 2.09 -10.87 2.32
CA GLY A 122 1.89 -12.22 2.84
C GLY A 122 3.03 -12.71 3.73
N ILE A 123 3.80 -11.79 4.30
CA ILE A 123 4.90 -12.10 5.22
C ILE A 123 4.45 -12.05 6.68
N PRO A 124 5.08 -12.82 7.57
CA PRO A 124 4.71 -12.83 8.99
C PRO A 124 5.17 -11.55 9.71
N GLY A 125 4.42 -11.16 10.74
CA GLY A 125 4.74 -9.99 11.57
C GLY A 125 4.26 -8.67 10.97
N PRO A 126 4.45 -7.56 11.70
CA PRO A 126 4.04 -6.24 11.24
C PRO A 126 5.08 -5.53 10.37
N ASP A 127 6.33 -5.98 10.38
CA ASP A 127 7.48 -5.37 9.69
C ASP A 127 8.20 -6.38 8.81
N PRO A 128 8.98 -5.92 7.82
CA PRO A 128 9.62 -6.82 6.84
C PRO A 128 10.72 -7.71 7.43
N GLY A 129 11.02 -7.55 8.70
CA GLY A 129 11.98 -8.38 9.43
C GLY A 129 13.42 -7.86 9.39
N PRO A 130 14.32 -8.50 10.17
CA PRO A 130 15.69 -8.02 10.39
C PRO A 130 16.56 -8.07 9.12
N GLU A 131 16.27 -8.95 8.18
CA GLU A 131 17.04 -9.08 6.93
C GLU A 131 16.96 -7.82 6.06
N LEU A 132 15.85 -7.04 6.18
CA LEU A 132 15.70 -5.78 5.47
C LEU A 132 16.18 -4.57 6.26
N THR A 133 16.16 -4.64 7.59
CA THR A 133 16.76 -3.62 8.46
C THR A 133 18.29 -3.62 8.37
N HIS A 134 18.87 -4.78 8.05
CA HIS A 134 20.32 -4.96 7.90
C HIS A 134 20.59 -5.86 6.69
N PRO A 135 20.32 -5.40 5.45
CA PRO A 135 20.60 -6.21 4.27
C PRO A 135 22.09 -6.58 4.25
N PRO A 136 22.44 -7.85 3.98
CA PRO A 136 23.83 -8.22 3.81
C PRO A 136 24.48 -7.34 2.74
N ALA A 137 25.70 -6.88 2.97
CA ALA A 137 26.40 -5.95 2.09
C ALA A 137 26.54 -6.46 0.63
N ASP A 138 26.44 -7.78 0.45
CA ASP A 138 26.60 -8.47 -0.83
C ASP A 138 25.28 -8.63 -1.62
N HIS A 139 24.12 -8.29 -1.05
CA HIS A 139 22.83 -8.38 -1.73
C HIS A 139 22.41 -7.03 -2.28
N GLY A 140 22.64 -6.82 -3.57
CA GLY A 140 22.11 -5.68 -4.31
C GLY A 140 20.55 -5.66 -4.25
N SER A 141 19.95 -4.49 -4.47
CA SER A 141 18.48 -4.39 -4.58
C SER A 141 17.98 -5.20 -5.78
N HIS A 142 16.80 -5.83 -5.62
CA HIS A 142 16.17 -6.62 -6.69
C HIS A 142 15.40 -5.75 -7.68
N ALA A 143 14.95 -4.57 -7.24
CA ALA A 143 14.30 -3.57 -8.07
C ALA A 143 14.69 -2.16 -7.62
N LYS A 144 14.48 -1.18 -8.47
CA LYS A 144 14.69 0.24 -8.16
C LYS A 144 13.53 1.05 -8.72
N VAL A 145 12.94 1.85 -7.86
CA VAL A 145 11.92 2.84 -8.26
C VAL A 145 12.49 4.24 -8.06
N LYS A 146 11.98 5.22 -8.78
CA LYS A 146 12.34 6.63 -8.54
C LYS A 146 11.30 7.26 -7.63
N VAL A 147 11.72 7.72 -6.46
CA VAL A 147 10.87 8.43 -5.49
C VAL A 147 11.40 9.85 -5.37
N ALA A 148 10.56 10.84 -5.65
CA ALA A 148 10.98 12.27 -5.65
C ALA A 148 12.27 12.52 -6.47
N GLY A 149 12.43 11.83 -7.60
CA GLY A 149 13.57 11.93 -8.48
C GLY A 149 14.81 11.12 -8.06
N HIS A 150 14.80 10.47 -6.90
CA HIS A 150 15.92 9.68 -6.38
C HIS A 150 15.69 8.18 -6.57
N PRO A 151 16.71 7.42 -7.03
CA PRO A 151 16.64 5.97 -7.07
C PRO A 151 16.46 5.40 -5.65
N THR A 152 15.37 4.67 -5.46
CA THR A 152 15.02 4.02 -4.19
C THR A 152 15.12 2.52 -4.38
N PRO A 153 16.04 1.84 -3.68
CA PRO A 153 16.21 0.40 -3.81
C PRO A 153 15.05 -0.34 -3.14
N LEU A 154 14.64 -1.44 -3.75
CA LEU A 154 13.65 -2.36 -3.21
C LEU A 154 14.24 -3.78 -3.19
N TRP A 155 13.97 -4.52 -2.12
CA TRP A 155 14.38 -5.90 -1.93
C TRP A 155 13.16 -6.81 -1.99
N ALA A 156 13.27 -7.91 -2.74
CA ALA A 156 12.24 -8.93 -2.75
C ALA A 156 12.17 -9.60 -1.37
N VAL A 157 10.94 -9.84 -0.90
CA VAL A 157 10.66 -10.59 0.32
C VAL A 157 9.94 -11.89 -0.02
N GLY A 158 10.03 -12.88 0.87
CA GLY A 158 9.32 -14.15 0.69
C GLY A 158 7.81 -13.90 0.68
N ALA A 159 7.19 -14.13 -0.48
CA ALA A 159 5.75 -13.94 -0.70
C ALA A 159 5.14 -15.26 -1.18
N PRO A 160 3.79 -15.45 -1.05
CA PRO A 160 3.08 -16.55 -1.70
C PRO A 160 3.28 -16.55 -3.22
N ASP A 161 3.17 -17.73 -3.85
CA ASP A 161 3.42 -17.92 -5.29
C ASP A 161 2.51 -17.12 -6.22
N ASP A 162 1.37 -16.63 -5.71
CA ASP A 162 0.41 -15.83 -6.49
C ASP A 162 0.85 -14.37 -6.69
N ARG A 163 1.91 -13.92 -5.99
CA ARG A 163 2.35 -12.53 -5.97
C ARG A 163 3.85 -12.37 -5.87
N SER A 164 4.36 -11.21 -6.28
CA SER A 164 5.69 -10.74 -5.91
C SER A 164 5.58 -9.56 -4.96
N ALA A 165 6.46 -9.52 -3.96
CA ALA A 165 6.49 -8.45 -2.99
C ALA A 165 7.91 -7.89 -2.84
N TYR A 166 7.99 -6.58 -2.84
CA TYR A 166 9.22 -5.82 -2.71
C TYR A 166 9.06 -4.79 -1.61
N VAL A 167 10.12 -4.58 -0.85
CA VAL A 167 10.12 -3.64 0.27
C VAL A 167 11.38 -2.78 0.22
N GLY A 168 11.23 -1.53 0.57
CA GLY A 168 12.30 -0.56 0.75
C GLY A 168 11.89 0.52 1.72
N GLU A 169 12.65 1.59 1.76
CA GLU A 169 12.37 2.76 2.59
C GLU A 169 12.24 4.00 1.68
N ALA A 170 11.20 4.78 1.92
CA ALA A 170 11.01 6.06 1.27
C ALA A 170 10.46 7.09 2.27
N ARG A 171 11.11 8.25 2.38
CA ARG A 171 10.75 9.33 3.31
C ARG A 171 10.66 8.88 4.78
N GLY A 172 11.54 7.97 5.23
CA GLY A 172 11.60 7.48 6.61
C GLY A 172 10.50 6.46 6.95
N ARG A 173 9.86 5.87 5.96
CA ARG A 173 8.76 4.91 6.11
C ARG A 173 9.00 3.66 5.27
N TRP A 174 8.40 2.55 5.66
CA TRP A 174 8.38 1.37 4.81
C TRP A 174 7.59 1.67 3.54
N LEU A 175 8.17 1.30 2.40
CA LEU A 175 7.54 1.28 1.09
C LEU A 175 7.40 -0.17 0.65
N TYR A 176 6.17 -0.65 0.52
CA TYR A 176 5.90 -1.95 -0.09
C TYR A 176 5.32 -1.76 -1.49
N ALA A 177 5.79 -2.60 -2.41
CA ALA A 177 5.22 -2.75 -3.74
C ALA A 177 4.89 -4.23 -3.96
N VAL A 178 3.61 -4.55 -4.04
CA VAL A 178 3.11 -5.92 -4.19
C VAL A 178 2.35 -6.05 -5.48
N THR A 179 2.66 -7.08 -6.27
CA THR A 179 2.10 -7.28 -7.61
C THR A 179 1.40 -8.63 -7.73
N TRP A 180 0.29 -8.66 -8.43
CA TRP A 180 -0.43 -9.86 -8.84
C TRP A 180 -0.69 -9.83 -10.35
N PRO A 181 -0.49 -10.96 -11.05
CA PRO A 181 0.19 -12.19 -10.59
C PRO A 181 1.67 -11.93 -10.28
N ALA A 182 2.38 -12.92 -9.72
CA ALA A 182 3.80 -12.77 -9.35
C ALA A 182 4.66 -12.26 -10.51
N GLN A 183 4.39 -12.71 -11.74
CA GLN A 183 5.10 -12.29 -12.95
C GLN A 183 4.99 -10.78 -13.21
N ALA A 184 3.95 -10.11 -12.71
CA ALA A 184 3.79 -8.66 -12.85
C ALA A 184 4.86 -7.87 -12.06
N GLY A 185 5.67 -8.54 -11.24
CA GLY A 185 6.84 -7.94 -10.58
C GLY A 185 7.85 -7.32 -11.54
N TYR A 186 7.88 -7.76 -12.81
CA TYR A 186 8.73 -7.13 -13.83
C TYR A 186 8.47 -5.63 -14.00
N LEU A 187 7.23 -5.17 -13.77
CA LEU A 187 6.89 -3.76 -13.84
C LEU A 187 7.76 -2.89 -12.93
N LEU A 188 8.25 -3.46 -11.83
CA LEU A 188 9.11 -2.75 -10.87
C LEU A 188 10.60 -2.82 -11.24
N THR A 189 10.97 -3.57 -12.27
CA THR A 189 12.35 -3.63 -12.79
C THR A 189 12.61 -2.59 -13.87
N GLU A 190 11.56 -1.96 -14.39
CA GLU A 190 11.63 -0.84 -15.31
C GLU A 190 11.82 0.48 -14.54
N ASP A 191 12.04 1.57 -15.25
CA ASP A 191 12.21 2.92 -14.67
C ASP A 191 10.88 3.48 -14.11
N VAL A 192 10.30 2.81 -13.11
CA VAL A 192 9.06 3.25 -12.47
C VAL A 192 9.30 4.48 -11.61
N VAL A 193 8.51 5.52 -11.85
CA VAL A 193 8.48 6.71 -11.01
C VAL A 193 7.28 6.62 -10.08
N LEU A 194 7.53 6.72 -8.78
CA LEU A 194 6.50 6.86 -7.76
C LEU A 194 6.34 8.35 -7.44
N HIS A 195 5.12 8.81 -7.63
CA HIS A 195 4.70 10.16 -7.30
C HIS A 195 3.87 10.14 -6.01
N ASP A 196 4.09 11.12 -5.14
CA ASP A 196 3.28 11.30 -3.94
C ASP A 196 2.02 12.11 -4.26
N LEU A 197 0.88 11.45 -4.27
CA LEU A 197 -0.40 12.11 -4.53
C LEU A 197 -0.83 13.07 -3.42
N ALA A 198 -0.23 12.98 -2.23
CA ALA A 198 -0.44 13.94 -1.15
C ALA A 198 0.23 15.30 -1.43
N ASP A 199 1.32 15.30 -2.22
CA ASP A 199 1.97 16.54 -2.68
C ASP A 199 1.24 17.15 -3.88
N TRP A 200 0.74 16.32 -4.80
CA TRP A 200 0.03 16.76 -6.00
C TRP A 200 -0.83 15.65 -6.58
N LEU A 201 -2.11 15.92 -6.80
CA LEU A 201 -3.06 15.00 -7.40
C LEU A 201 -3.25 15.33 -8.89
N PRO A 202 -2.79 14.45 -9.82
CA PRO A 202 -2.97 14.68 -11.25
C PRO A 202 -4.45 14.72 -11.64
N ALA A 203 -4.83 15.73 -12.43
CA ALA A 203 -6.20 15.83 -12.95
C ALA A 203 -6.54 14.72 -13.96
N GLU A 204 -5.51 14.16 -14.60
CA GLU A 204 -5.61 13.11 -15.62
C GLU A 204 -5.70 11.69 -15.02
N LEU A 205 -5.77 11.57 -13.68
CA LEU A 205 -5.85 10.26 -13.03
C LEU A 205 -7.11 9.53 -13.48
N VAL A 206 -6.96 8.33 -13.99
CA VAL A 206 -8.05 7.49 -14.46
C VAL A 206 -8.44 6.48 -13.38
N TYR A 207 -9.73 6.42 -13.07
CA TYR A 207 -10.28 5.56 -12.03
C TYR A 207 -10.99 4.34 -12.66
N GLY A 208 -10.69 3.15 -12.15
CA GLY A 208 -11.27 1.88 -12.58
C GLY A 208 -12.22 1.25 -11.57
N ALA A 209 -12.65 0.03 -11.86
CA ALA A 209 -13.38 -0.80 -10.92
C ALA A 209 -12.49 -1.15 -9.70
N LEU A 210 -13.11 -1.38 -8.53
CA LEU A 210 -12.37 -1.72 -7.32
C LEU A 210 -11.53 -2.98 -7.50
N SER A 211 -10.25 -2.88 -7.15
CA SER A 211 -9.38 -4.05 -7.06
C SER A 211 -9.87 -5.01 -5.97
N PRO A 212 -9.97 -6.31 -6.28
CA PRO A 212 -10.33 -7.32 -5.27
C PRO A 212 -9.28 -7.41 -4.15
N ARG A 213 -8.10 -6.85 -4.34
CA ARG A 213 -7.01 -6.88 -3.36
C ARG A 213 -7.26 -5.96 -2.16
N LEU A 214 -7.96 -4.83 -2.38
CA LEU A 214 -8.31 -3.90 -1.30
C LEU A 214 -9.66 -4.20 -0.66
N VAL A 215 -10.56 -4.87 -1.36
CA VAL A 215 -11.81 -5.36 -0.79
C VAL A 215 -11.45 -6.53 0.11
N GLY A 216 -11.60 -6.40 1.42
CA GLY A 216 -11.34 -7.48 2.37
C GLY A 216 -12.05 -8.77 1.95
N ALA A 217 -11.39 -9.91 2.11
CA ALA A 217 -12.01 -11.20 1.90
C ALA A 217 -13.31 -11.27 2.73
N ARG A 218 -14.44 -11.43 2.04
CA ARG A 218 -15.76 -11.66 2.67
C ARG A 218 -15.79 -13.04 3.29
#